data_ec0da1426cf73555c07e1ea0ddeae1c5
#
_entry.id   ec0da1426cf73555c07e1ea0ddeae1c5
#
_cell.length_a   1.000
_cell.length_b   1.000
_cell.length_c   1.000
_cell.angle_alpha   90.00
_cell.angle_beta   90.00
_cell.angle_gamma   90.00
#
_symmetry.space_group_name_H-M   'P 1'
#
loop_
_entity.id
_entity.type
_entity.pdbx_description
1 polymer ?
#
loop_
_entity_poly.entity_id
_entity_poly.type
_entity_poly.pdbx_seq_one_letter_code
_entity_poly.pdbx_strand_id
1 'polypeptide(L)'
;GAYLDTLEHVGVGMNVGYLIGHNTVRRNVMGLENRAPTPEELERMKAQIARGMDEGAFGISTGLKYLPGAFSEVAEVIALSKEASADGGIYTSHLREEGLGLMESVREAILISKEADIPVVLTHHKVVGKPMWGKSAQTLAMVDSARALGLDIRIDQYPYDRSYTSISILIPAWARAGGNDAFRERISNPQLRDSIKAGIVFNLINDRGGADLDRVQFAKVSWMPELEGKTLKYWSGLKGLEPTMENGAELVIEAQVNGGASCVFHAMDEGDVEQIMKHPQSMVASDGRLVAPGMGHPHPRWYGTFPRVLGRYVREKKVLSLPEAIHKMTALPAAAMGLTDRGLIRKGMKADVVLFDPGTVADKATFETPHQYPKGIPY
;
A
#
# COMPACT_ATOMS: atom_id res chain seq x y z
N GLY A 1 20.27 -9.72 11.05
CA GLY A 1 19.61 -9.96 12.32
C GLY A 1 18.63 -11.13 12.25
N ALA A 2 18.00 -11.50 13.36
CA ALA A 2 17.21 -12.73 13.49
C ALA A 2 16.18 -13.01 12.38
N TYR A 3 15.58 -11.97 11.80
CA TYR A 3 14.66 -12.12 10.68
C TYR A 3 15.38 -12.64 9.41
N LEU A 4 16.49 -12.03 9.03
CA LEU A 4 17.28 -12.47 7.87
C LEU A 4 17.92 -13.83 8.11
N ASP A 5 18.44 -14.06 9.30
CA ASP A 5 19.03 -15.36 9.69
C ASP A 5 17.98 -16.48 9.57
N THR A 6 16.71 -16.19 9.94
CA THR A 6 15.61 -17.15 9.77
C THR A 6 15.32 -17.42 8.29
N LEU A 7 15.26 -16.38 7.43
CA LEU A 7 15.03 -16.55 5.99
C LEU A 7 16.16 -17.36 5.35
N GLU A 8 17.41 -17.11 5.72
CA GLU A 8 18.57 -17.83 5.23
C GLU A 8 18.54 -19.30 5.67
N HIS A 9 18.20 -19.55 6.94
CA HIS A 9 18.12 -20.90 7.49
C HIS A 9 16.99 -21.74 6.87
N VAL A 10 15.81 -21.14 6.70
CA VAL A 10 14.64 -21.84 6.11
C VAL A 10 14.81 -22.02 4.60
N GLY A 11 15.52 -21.12 3.93
CA GLY A 11 15.62 -21.05 2.50
C GLY A 11 14.35 -20.46 1.86
N VAL A 12 14.51 -19.53 0.94
CA VAL A 12 13.39 -18.91 0.21
C VAL A 12 13.63 -19.02 -1.30
N GLY A 13 12.54 -19.23 -2.05
CA GLY A 13 12.62 -19.43 -3.49
C GLY A 13 12.85 -18.15 -4.31
N MET A 14 12.99 -16.99 -3.64
CA MET A 14 13.20 -15.69 -4.27
C MET A 14 14.22 -14.87 -3.49
N ASN A 15 14.78 -13.85 -4.13
CA ASN A 15 15.60 -12.87 -3.43
C ASN A 15 14.71 -12.01 -2.52
N VAL A 16 15.19 -11.74 -1.31
CA VAL A 16 14.46 -10.95 -0.31
C VAL A 16 15.33 -9.80 0.15
N GLY A 17 14.79 -8.59 0.09
CA GLY A 17 15.29 -7.40 0.76
C GLY A 17 14.21 -6.85 1.68
N TYR A 18 14.59 -6.12 2.73
CA TYR A 18 13.60 -5.55 3.63
C TYR A 18 13.86 -4.06 3.90
N LEU A 19 12.78 -3.39 4.31
CA LEU A 19 12.79 -2.01 4.76
C LEU A 19 12.34 -1.97 6.22
N ILE A 20 12.92 -1.07 6.99
CA ILE A 20 12.56 -0.89 8.40
C ILE A 20 11.23 -0.14 8.46
N GLY A 21 10.20 -0.76 9.03
CA GLY A 21 8.87 -0.17 9.13
C GLY A 21 8.78 0.89 10.24
N HIS A 22 8.58 2.16 9.88
CA HIS A 22 8.35 3.27 10.81
C HIS A 22 7.26 2.94 11.85
N ASN A 23 6.12 2.41 11.41
CA ASN A 23 5.02 2.05 12.30
C ASN A 23 5.43 1.00 13.35
N THR A 24 6.32 0.08 12.99
CA THR A 24 6.86 -0.92 13.92
C THR A 24 7.78 -0.26 14.93
N VAL A 25 8.70 0.59 14.47
CA VAL A 25 9.63 1.33 15.33
C VAL A 25 8.86 2.22 16.30
N ARG A 26 7.91 3.00 15.80
CA ARG A 26 7.07 3.88 16.62
C ARG A 26 6.25 3.09 17.66
N ARG A 27 5.66 1.97 17.25
CA ARG A 27 4.89 1.08 18.15
C ARG A 27 5.76 0.49 19.25
N ASN A 28 6.99 0.09 18.94
CA ASN A 28 7.94 -0.46 19.92
C ASN A 28 8.33 0.56 20.99
N VAL A 29 8.34 1.86 20.66
CA VAL A 29 8.80 2.92 21.56
C VAL A 29 7.64 3.60 22.27
N MET A 30 6.53 3.86 21.56
CA MET A 30 5.42 4.71 22.01
C MET A 30 4.06 3.99 22.07
N GLY A 31 3.96 2.75 21.58
CA GLY A 31 2.66 2.08 21.46
C GLY A 31 1.76 2.71 20.40
N LEU A 32 0.48 2.92 20.74
CA LEU A 32 -0.54 3.51 19.86
C LEU A 32 -0.96 4.92 20.32
N GLU A 33 -0.06 5.64 20.97
CA GLU A 33 -0.36 6.97 21.49
C GLU A 33 -0.41 8.02 20.38
N ASN A 34 -1.40 8.92 20.49
CA ASN A 34 -1.59 10.04 19.56
C ASN A 34 -0.91 11.30 20.13
N ARG A 35 0.40 11.37 20.06
CA ARG A 35 1.23 12.50 20.45
C ARG A 35 2.58 12.48 19.71
N ALA A 36 3.30 13.57 19.73
CA ALA A 36 4.71 13.60 19.31
C ALA A 36 5.59 12.77 20.28
N PRO A 37 6.72 12.21 19.81
CA PRO A 37 7.71 11.58 20.66
C PRO A 37 8.41 12.61 21.57
N THR A 38 8.83 12.19 22.76
CA THR A 38 9.83 12.94 23.52
C THR A 38 11.19 12.89 22.81
N PRO A 39 12.15 13.77 23.16
CA PRO A 39 13.51 13.66 22.62
C PRO A 39 14.14 12.28 22.84
N GLU A 40 13.96 11.68 24.02
CA GLU A 40 14.50 10.36 24.37
C GLU A 40 13.83 9.24 23.56
N GLU A 41 12.51 9.35 23.31
CA GLU A 41 11.77 8.41 22.47
C GLU A 41 12.24 8.51 21.02
N LEU A 42 12.44 9.71 20.50
CA LEU A 42 12.95 9.94 19.15
C LEU A 42 14.35 9.32 18.97
N GLU A 43 15.27 9.52 19.93
CA GLU A 43 16.60 8.91 19.88
C GLU A 43 16.54 7.38 19.95
N ARG A 44 15.61 6.81 20.72
CA ARG A 44 15.38 5.35 20.73
C ARG A 44 14.85 4.83 19.38
N MET A 45 14.02 5.60 18.69
CA MET A 45 13.55 5.24 17.35
C MET A 45 14.68 5.33 16.33
N LYS A 46 15.50 6.38 16.35
CA LYS A 46 16.68 6.54 15.50
C LYS A 46 17.65 5.37 15.68
N ALA A 47 17.95 4.99 16.92
CA ALA A 47 18.82 3.84 17.21
C ALA A 47 18.28 2.52 16.63
N GLN A 48 16.94 2.34 16.54
CA GLN A 48 16.35 1.16 15.88
C GLN A 48 16.52 1.23 14.35
N ILE A 49 16.44 2.41 13.75
CA ILE A 49 16.70 2.59 12.31
C ILE A 49 18.15 2.29 12.00
N ALA A 50 19.10 2.95 12.68
CA ALA A 50 20.54 2.74 12.49
C ALA A 50 20.90 1.26 12.61
N ARG A 51 20.44 0.59 13.67
CA ARG A 51 20.66 -0.85 13.86
C ARG A 51 20.09 -1.68 12.69
N GLY A 52 18.90 -1.35 12.19
CA GLY A 52 18.30 -2.07 11.07
C GLY A 52 19.09 -1.89 9.77
N MET A 53 19.68 -0.70 9.56
CA MET A 53 20.58 -0.44 8.43
C MET A 53 21.88 -1.25 8.57
N ASP A 54 22.51 -1.28 9.74
CA ASP A 54 23.67 -2.13 10.04
C ASP A 54 23.39 -3.62 9.79
N GLU A 55 22.17 -4.07 10.03
CA GLU A 55 21.71 -5.44 9.78
C GLU A 55 21.39 -5.71 8.29
N GLY A 56 21.55 -4.74 7.39
CA GLY A 56 21.41 -4.88 5.95
C GLY A 56 20.03 -4.51 5.38
N ALA A 57 19.27 -3.67 6.05
CA ALA A 57 18.04 -3.09 5.47
C ALA A 57 18.37 -2.17 4.29
N PHE A 58 17.45 -2.09 3.31
CA PHE A 58 17.56 -1.19 2.16
C PHE A 58 17.12 0.25 2.47
N GLY A 59 16.61 0.50 3.66
CA GLY A 59 16.12 1.81 4.06
C GLY A 59 14.91 1.73 4.99
N ILE A 60 14.11 2.79 5.00
CA ILE A 60 12.93 2.95 5.85
C ILE A 60 11.65 2.98 5.03
N SER A 61 10.57 2.41 5.57
CA SER A 61 9.23 2.48 4.98
C SER A 61 8.22 3.09 5.96
N THR A 62 7.27 3.86 5.44
CA THR A 62 6.15 4.39 6.22
C THR A 62 4.80 3.96 5.69
N GLY A 63 3.82 3.92 6.57
CA GLY A 63 2.40 3.82 6.23
C GLY A 63 1.65 4.89 7.01
N LEU A 64 1.72 6.14 6.53
CA LEU A 64 1.25 7.31 7.27
C LEU A 64 -0.29 7.42 7.36
N LYS A 65 -1.01 6.61 6.60
CA LYS A 65 -2.47 6.41 6.74
C LYS A 65 -2.83 5.49 7.92
N TYR A 66 -1.90 4.66 8.37
CA TYR A 66 -2.13 3.61 9.36
C TYR A 66 -1.58 3.98 10.73
N LEU A 67 -2.19 3.41 11.81
CA LEU A 67 -1.70 3.60 13.17
C LEU A 67 -0.45 2.74 13.46
N PRO A 68 0.50 3.29 14.21
CA PRO A 68 0.56 4.63 14.79
C PRO A 68 1.15 5.71 13.88
N GLY A 69 1.58 5.41 12.66
CA GLY A 69 2.19 6.35 11.73
C GLY A 69 1.29 7.55 11.38
N ALA A 70 -0.04 7.37 11.40
CA ALA A 70 -0.99 8.46 11.18
C ALA A 70 -0.91 9.59 12.23
N PHE A 71 -0.29 9.33 13.37
CA PHE A 71 -0.09 10.29 14.45
C PHE A 71 1.27 10.99 14.39
N SER A 72 2.16 10.58 13.46
CA SER A 72 3.47 11.21 13.33
C SER A 72 3.40 12.51 12.57
N GLU A 73 4.19 13.48 13.02
CA GLU A 73 4.45 14.70 12.28
C GLU A 73 5.57 14.47 11.25
N VAL A 74 5.64 15.32 10.22
CA VAL A 74 6.65 15.22 9.16
C VAL A 74 8.07 15.32 9.71
N ALA A 75 8.28 16.12 10.76
CA ALA A 75 9.60 16.30 11.39
C ALA A 75 10.15 14.99 11.98
N GLU A 76 9.27 14.14 12.56
CA GLU A 76 9.64 12.81 13.04
C GLU A 76 10.12 11.93 11.88
N VAL A 77 9.36 11.89 10.78
CA VAL A 77 9.69 11.06 9.61
C VAL A 77 11.01 11.53 8.98
N ILE A 78 11.23 12.85 8.87
CA ILE A 78 12.49 13.43 8.38
C ILE A 78 13.65 13.01 9.27
N ALA A 79 13.51 13.12 10.60
CA ALA A 79 14.59 12.74 11.53
C ALA A 79 14.98 11.26 11.38
N LEU A 80 13.99 10.36 11.26
CA LEU A 80 14.25 8.92 11.08
C LEU A 80 14.79 8.60 9.68
N SER A 81 14.34 9.33 8.65
CA SER A 81 14.84 9.16 7.27
C SER A 81 16.30 9.59 7.14
N LYS A 82 16.77 10.58 7.92
CA LYS A 82 18.18 10.98 7.97
C LYS A 82 19.09 9.84 8.47
N GLU A 83 18.64 9.05 9.44
CA GLU A 83 19.40 7.89 9.89
C GLU A 83 19.56 6.85 8.78
N ALA A 84 18.50 6.57 8.01
CA ALA A 84 18.58 5.65 6.87
C ALA A 84 19.41 6.24 5.71
N SER A 85 19.32 7.54 5.46
CA SER A 85 20.09 8.22 4.42
C SER A 85 21.60 8.18 4.67
N ALA A 86 22.02 8.28 5.92
CA ALA A 86 23.45 8.23 6.32
C ALA A 86 24.15 6.95 5.85
N ASP A 87 23.41 5.84 5.74
CA ASP A 87 23.89 4.55 5.26
C ASP A 87 23.49 4.25 3.80
N GLY A 88 23.09 5.27 3.03
CA GLY A 88 22.72 5.15 1.62
C GLY A 88 21.38 4.45 1.40
N GLY A 89 20.49 4.44 2.39
CA GLY A 89 19.17 3.84 2.30
C GLY A 89 18.19 4.65 1.47
N ILE A 90 17.02 4.05 1.20
CA ILE A 90 15.88 4.68 0.51
C ILE A 90 14.71 4.88 1.49
N TYR A 91 13.80 5.79 1.14
CA TYR A 91 12.52 5.96 1.81
C TYR A 91 11.37 5.53 0.90
N THR A 92 10.49 4.65 1.39
CA THR A 92 9.26 4.29 0.68
C THR A 92 8.05 4.70 1.48
N SER A 93 7.02 5.22 0.83
CA SER A 93 5.85 5.75 1.53
C SER A 93 4.53 5.26 0.96
N HIS A 94 3.77 4.51 1.79
CA HIS A 94 2.31 4.61 1.70
C HIS A 94 1.93 6.00 2.21
N LEU A 95 1.48 6.85 1.31
CA LEU A 95 1.21 8.26 1.59
C LEU A 95 0.19 8.45 2.72
N ARG A 96 0.27 9.58 3.41
CA ARG A 96 -0.65 9.93 4.51
C ARG A 96 -2.10 9.97 4.03
N GLU A 97 -2.34 10.51 2.84
CA GLU A 97 -3.63 10.51 2.17
C GLU A 97 -3.44 10.21 0.67
N GLU A 98 -4.30 9.35 0.15
CA GLU A 98 -4.32 8.96 -1.27
C GLU A 98 -5.60 9.47 -1.97
N GLY A 99 -6.51 10.10 -1.20
CA GLY A 99 -7.75 10.73 -1.63
C GLY A 99 -7.66 12.26 -1.62
N LEU A 100 -8.58 12.92 -0.91
CA LEU A 100 -8.70 14.39 -0.93
C LEU A 100 -7.41 15.12 -0.54
N GLY A 101 -6.60 14.56 0.34
CA GLY A 101 -5.29 15.09 0.76
C GLY A 101 -4.08 14.59 -0.06
N LEU A 102 -4.30 14.02 -1.25
CA LEU A 102 -3.25 13.40 -2.05
C LEU A 102 -2.12 14.38 -2.42
N MET A 103 -2.46 15.61 -2.82
CA MET A 103 -1.46 16.60 -3.24
C MET A 103 -0.54 17.01 -2.09
N GLU A 104 -1.11 17.19 -0.90
CA GLU A 104 -0.37 17.51 0.32
C GLU A 104 0.56 16.36 0.72
N SER A 105 0.08 15.12 0.58
CA SER A 105 0.87 13.93 0.90
C SER A 105 2.03 13.70 -0.07
N VAL A 106 1.86 14.04 -1.35
CA VAL A 106 2.98 14.04 -2.32
C VAL A 106 3.99 15.14 -1.98
N ARG A 107 3.53 16.35 -1.59
CA ARG A 107 4.43 17.41 -1.11
C ARG A 107 5.20 16.99 0.15
N GLU A 108 4.53 16.32 1.10
CA GLU A 108 5.16 15.77 2.31
C GLU A 108 6.29 14.79 1.95
N ALA A 109 6.06 13.86 1.03
CA ALA A 109 7.09 12.93 0.58
C ALA A 109 8.27 13.61 -0.13
N ILE A 110 8.01 14.63 -0.96
CA ILE A 110 9.04 15.44 -1.61
C ILE A 110 9.83 16.24 -0.57
N LEU A 111 9.18 16.80 0.44
CA LEU A 111 9.83 17.50 1.54
C LEU A 111 10.76 16.57 2.32
N ILE A 112 10.30 15.35 2.62
CA ILE A 112 11.12 14.34 3.30
C ILE A 112 12.36 14.00 2.47
N SER A 113 12.21 13.81 1.14
CA SER A 113 13.36 13.58 0.26
C SER A 113 14.39 14.70 0.36
N LYS A 114 13.93 15.95 0.27
CA LYS A 114 14.78 17.15 0.30
C LYS A 114 15.50 17.34 1.64
N GLU A 115 14.74 17.25 2.75
CA GLU A 115 15.26 17.56 4.08
C GLU A 115 16.09 16.44 4.69
N ALA A 116 15.86 15.19 4.25
CA ALA A 116 16.63 14.02 4.70
C ALA A 116 17.71 13.60 3.69
N ASP A 117 17.79 14.24 2.53
CA ASP A 117 18.69 13.88 1.42
C ASP A 117 18.62 12.37 1.10
N ILE A 118 17.40 11.89 0.85
CA ILE A 118 17.11 10.46 0.67
C ILE A 118 16.29 10.21 -0.61
N PRO A 119 16.64 9.19 -1.42
CA PRO A 119 15.77 8.76 -2.52
C PRO A 119 14.41 8.31 -2.02
N VAL A 120 13.34 8.69 -2.72
CA VAL A 120 11.95 8.38 -2.31
C VAL A 120 11.22 7.57 -3.36
N VAL A 121 10.50 6.54 -2.92
CA VAL A 121 9.50 5.84 -3.73
C VAL A 121 8.11 6.13 -3.17
N LEU A 122 7.25 6.75 -3.97
CA LEU A 122 5.82 6.84 -3.71
C LEU A 122 5.23 5.45 -3.96
N THR A 123 5.09 4.67 -2.89
CA THR A 123 4.72 3.26 -2.97
C THR A 123 3.26 3.07 -3.33
N HIS A 124 2.98 2.12 -4.24
CA HIS A 124 1.66 1.79 -4.80
C HIS A 124 0.83 3.06 -5.10
N HIS A 125 1.48 4.04 -5.75
CA HIS A 125 0.89 5.34 -6.03
C HIS A 125 -0.44 5.21 -6.76
N LYS A 126 -1.45 5.89 -6.28
CA LYS A 126 -2.81 5.85 -6.80
C LYS A 126 -3.58 7.12 -6.46
N VAL A 127 -4.69 7.29 -7.14
CA VAL A 127 -5.69 8.32 -6.85
C VAL A 127 -6.95 7.65 -6.33
N VAL A 128 -7.28 7.90 -5.07
CA VAL A 128 -8.40 7.25 -4.38
C VAL A 128 -9.58 8.19 -4.25
N GLY A 129 -10.78 7.64 -4.48
CA GLY A 129 -12.05 8.35 -4.31
C GLY A 129 -12.49 9.13 -5.54
N LYS A 130 -13.78 9.02 -5.88
CA LYS A 130 -14.37 9.66 -7.06
C LYS A 130 -14.06 11.17 -7.21
N PRO A 131 -14.04 11.98 -6.12
CA PRO A 131 -13.74 13.41 -6.23
C PRO A 131 -12.34 13.72 -6.76
N MET A 132 -11.43 12.74 -6.67
CA MET A 132 -10.02 12.89 -7.04
C MET A 132 -9.66 12.25 -8.37
N TRP A 133 -10.52 11.43 -8.96
CA TRP A 133 -10.23 10.74 -10.22
C TRP A 133 -9.80 11.71 -11.32
N GLY A 134 -8.83 11.34 -12.14
CA GLY A 134 -8.16 12.17 -13.14
C GLY A 134 -7.06 13.09 -12.59
N LYS A 135 -6.75 13.03 -11.28
CA LYS A 135 -5.73 13.90 -10.67
C LYS A 135 -4.32 13.33 -10.70
N SER A 136 -4.11 12.12 -11.24
CA SER A 136 -2.77 11.54 -11.40
C SER A 136 -1.83 12.43 -12.21
N ALA A 137 -2.32 13.15 -13.23
CA ALA A 137 -1.53 14.12 -13.98
C ALA A 137 -0.85 15.17 -13.09
N GLN A 138 -1.55 15.64 -12.05
CA GLN A 138 -1.02 16.66 -11.14
C GLN A 138 0.07 16.08 -10.24
N THR A 139 -0.12 14.88 -9.70
CA THR A 139 0.89 14.23 -8.85
C THR A 139 2.15 13.87 -9.65
N LEU A 140 1.99 13.41 -10.89
CA LEU A 140 3.10 13.11 -11.79
C LEU A 140 3.91 14.37 -12.14
N ALA A 141 3.24 15.50 -12.43
CA ALA A 141 3.90 16.78 -12.65
C ALA A 141 4.68 17.27 -11.41
N MET A 142 4.18 16.97 -10.19
CA MET A 142 4.94 17.28 -8.96
C MET A 142 6.20 16.41 -8.85
N VAL A 143 6.12 15.14 -9.20
CA VAL A 143 7.28 14.23 -9.25
C VAL A 143 8.31 14.74 -10.26
N ASP A 144 7.88 15.09 -11.48
CA ASP A 144 8.76 15.62 -12.52
C ASP A 144 9.44 16.93 -12.09
N SER A 145 8.68 17.82 -11.46
CA SER A 145 9.23 19.08 -10.93
C SER A 145 10.28 18.86 -9.84
N ALA A 146 10.03 17.90 -8.92
CA ALA A 146 10.99 17.56 -7.88
C ALA A 146 12.28 16.94 -8.48
N ARG A 147 12.12 16.05 -9.47
CA ARG A 147 13.25 15.48 -10.19
C ARG A 147 14.06 16.49 -10.98
N ALA A 148 13.41 17.48 -11.59
CA ALA A 148 14.10 18.59 -12.27
C ALA A 148 14.95 19.44 -11.31
N LEU A 149 14.64 19.42 -10.00
CA LEU A 149 15.43 20.03 -8.93
C LEU A 149 16.53 19.10 -8.37
N GLY A 150 16.71 17.91 -8.95
CA GLY A 150 17.76 16.96 -8.56
C GLY A 150 17.34 15.94 -7.51
N LEU A 151 16.09 15.92 -7.03
CA LEU A 151 15.61 14.92 -6.07
C LEU A 151 15.32 13.58 -6.77
N ASP A 152 15.74 12.47 -6.18
CA ASP A 152 15.42 11.13 -6.71
C ASP A 152 14.06 10.65 -6.18
N ILE A 153 13.00 11.08 -6.85
CA ILE A 153 11.62 10.64 -6.57
C ILE A 153 11.20 9.63 -7.63
N ARG A 154 10.75 8.48 -7.21
CA ARG A 154 10.22 7.40 -8.05
C ARG A 154 8.84 6.98 -7.57
N ILE A 155 8.19 6.13 -8.35
CA ILE A 155 6.84 5.65 -8.12
C ILE A 155 6.84 4.15 -8.27
N ASP A 156 6.08 3.42 -7.48
CA ASP A 156 5.66 2.08 -7.85
C ASP A 156 4.13 1.96 -7.90
N GLN A 157 3.61 0.97 -8.62
CA GLN A 157 2.19 0.80 -8.88
C GLN A 157 1.85 -0.66 -9.13
N TYR A 158 0.68 -1.11 -8.67
CA TYR A 158 0.04 -2.35 -9.13
C TYR A 158 -1.02 -2.06 -10.20
N PRO A 159 -1.23 -2.97 -11.18
CA PRO A 159 -2.04 -2.72 -12.37
C PRO A 159 -3.53 -3.04 -12.15
N TYR A 160 -4.16 -2.44 -11.14
CA TYR A 160 -5.56 -2.68 -10.76
C TYR A 160 -6.22 -1.39 -10.27
N ASP A 161 -7.54 -1.30 -10.46
CA ASP A 161 -8.40 -0.19 -10.07
C ASP A 161 -9.01 -0.33 -8.66
N ARG A 162 -8.60 -1.37 -7.92
CA ARG A 162 -9.04 -1.63 -6.55
C ARG A 162 -7.86 -1.76 -5.62
N SER A 163 -8.05 -1.30 -4.39
CA SER A 163 -7.07 -1.43 -3.31
C SER A 163 -7.45 -2.55 -2.34
N TYR A 164 -6.51 -2.98 -1.51
CA TYR A 164 -6.73 -3.97 -0.47
C TYR A 164 -6.17 -3.47 0.86
N THR A 165 -7.02 -3.41 1.89
CA THR A 165 -6.59 -3.07 3.25
C THR A 165 -7.64 -3.48 4.29
N SER A 166 -7.42 -3.15 5.57
CA SER A 166 -8.39 -3.36 6.65
C SER A 166 -9.62 -2.44 6.48
N ILE A 167 -10.80 -2.95 6.84
CA ILE A 167 -12.04 -2.16 6.94
C ILE A 167 -11.89 -0.96 7.89
N SER A 168 -10.99 -1.07 8.87
CA SER A 168 -10.69 -0.01 9.82
C SER A 168 -10.16 1.28 9.18
N ILE A 169 -9.74 1.24 7.88
CA ILE A 169 -9.36 2.43 7.12
C ILE A 169 -10.51 3.45 7.00
N LEU A 170 -11.75 2.96 7.06
CA LEU A 170 -12.96 3.79 7.04
C LEU A 170 -13.21 4.51 8.37
N ILE A 171 -12.60 4.07 9.46
CA ILE A 171 -12.79 4.66 10.79
C ILE A 171 -11.77 5.79 11.00
N PRO A 172 -12.18 6.99 11.42
CA PRO A 172 -11.26 8.09 11.72
C PRO A 172 -10.12 7.66 12.66
N ALA A 173 -8.89 8.08 12.37
CA ALA A 173 -7.69 7.65 13.10
C ALA A 173 -7.80 7.95 14.62
N TRP A 174 -8.32 9.14 14.99
CA TRP A 174 -8.50 9.52 16.39
C TRP A 174 -9.38 8.55 17.17
N ALA A 175 -10.40 7.96 16.51
CA ALA A 175 -11.33 7.03 17.16
C ALA A 175 -10.65 5.71 17.57
N ARG A 176 -9.56 5.34 16.88
CA ARG A 176 -8.78 4.11 17.11
C ARG A 176 -7.52 4.33 17.95
N ALA A 177 -7.23 5.57 18.36
CA ALA A 177 -6.11 5.87 19.26
C ALA A 177 -6.24 5.07 20.57
N GLY A 178 -5.16 4.45 21.05
CA GLY A 178 -5.15 3.59 22.23
C GLY A 178 -5.63 2.15 21.97
N GLY A 179 -5.98 1.79 20.73
CA GLY A 179 -6.34 0.42 20.36
C GLY A 179 -7.82 0.06 20.51
N ASN A 180 -8.10 -1.25 20.48
CA ASN A 180 -9.49 -1.75 20.39
C ASN A 180 -10.32 -1.47 21.66
N ASP A 181 -9.73 -1.55 22.85
CA ASP A 181 -10.47 -1.31 24.10
C ASP A 181 -10.88 0.17 24.19
N ALA A 182 -9.98 1.08 23.89
CA ALA A 182 -10.28 2.51 23.82
C ALA A 182 -11.31 2.84 22.70
N PHE A 183 -11.31 2.10 21.60
CA PHE A 183 -12.35 2.22 20.57
C PHE A 183 -13.71 1.77 21.11
N ARG A 184 -13.79 0.62 21.81
CA ARG A 184 -15.02 0.12 22.43
C ARG A 184 -15.59 1.11 23.44
N GLU A 185 -14.73 1.72 24.26
CA GLU A 185 -15.14 2.77 25.21
C GLU A 185 -15.74 3.99 24.48
N ARG A 186 -15.07 4.46 23.40
CA ARG A 186 -15.58 5.62 22.62
C ARG A 186 -16.94 5.35 21.98
N ILE A 187 -17.16 4.17 21.41
CA ILE A 187 -18.46 3.83 20.79
C ILE A 187 -19.57 3.57 21.82
N SER A 188 -19.25 3.35 23.09
CA SER A 188 -20.25 3.27 24.16
C SER A 188 -20.78 4.66 24.57
N ASN A 189 -20.07 5.74 24.26
CA ASN A 189 -20.52 7.11 24.44
C ASN A 189 -21.33 7.56 23.20
N PRO A 190 -22.64 7.94 23.35
CA PRO A 190 -23.48 8.27 22.19
C PRO A 190 -22.92 9.39 21.30
N GLN A 191 -22.40 10.49 21.89
CA GLN A 191 -21.91 11.64 21.13
C GLN A 191 -20.64 11.28 20.35
N LEU A 192 -19.72 10.49 20.94
CA LEU A 192 -18.52 10.02 20.26
C LEU A 192 -18.87 9.00 19.16
N ARG A 193 -19.85 8.12 19.42
CA ARG A 193 -20.36 7.17 18.44
C ARG A 193 -20.92 7.89 17.19
N ASP A 194 -21.75 8.93 17.39
CA ASP A 194 -22.30 9.72 16.29
C ASP A 194 -21.19 10.41 15.48
N SER A 195 -20.19 10.96 16.15
CA SER A 195 -19.02 11.56 15.49
C SER A 195 -18.21 10.52 14.70
N ILE A 196 -18.03 9.31 15.23
CA ILE A 196 -17.37 8.20 14.55
C ILE A 196 -18.15 7.78 13.31
N LYS A 197 -19.48 7.61 13.44
CA LYS A 197 -20.37 7.29 12.31
C LYS A 197 -20.29 8.33 11.20
N ALA A 198 -20.38 9.61 11.53
CA ALA A 198 -20.26 10.69 10.57
C ALA A 198 -18.94 10.64 9.83
N GLY A 199 -17.83 10.35 10.51
CA GLY A 199 -16.52 10.15 9.89
C GLY A 199 -16.45 8.93 8.97
N ILE A 200 -17.09 7.82 9.35
CA ILE A 200 -17.18 6.63 8.50
C ILE A 200 -18.02 6.91 7.25
N VAL A 201 -19.17 7.56 7.41
CA VAL A 201 -20.03 7.99 6.28
C VAL A 201 -19.24 8.88 5.32
N PHE A 202 -18.50 9.85 5.84
CA PHE A 202 -17.63 10.71 5.03
C PHE A 202 -16.62 9.89 4.22
N ASN A 203 -15.95 8.91 4.84
CA ASN A 203 -14.96 8.05 4.19
C ASN A 203 -15.59 7.07 3.18
N LEU A 204 -16.79 6.53 3.46
CA LEU A 204 -17.55 5.73 2.50
C LEU A 204 -17.92 6.53 1.25
N ILE A 205 -18.20 7.82 1.38
CA ILE A 205 -18.56 8.68 0.24
C ILE A 205 -17.31 9.13 -0.52
N ASN A 206 -16.30 9.66 0.17
CA ASN A 206 -15.25 10.47 -0.44
C ASN A 206 -13.91 9.74 -0.60
N ASP A 207 -13.66 8.69 0.20
CA ASP A 207 -12.38 7.95 0.18
C ASP A 207 -12.57 6.58 -0.50
N ARG A 208 -13.15 5.59 0.15
CA ARG A 208 -13.06 4.17 -0.28
C ARG A 208 -14.32 3.56 -0.87
N GLY A 209 -15.49 4.14 -0.67
CA GLY A 209 -16.76 3.53 -1.06
C GLY A 209 -17.45 4.18 -2.23
N GLY A 210 -17.16 5.46 -2.53
CA GLY A 210 -17.81 6.21 -3.62
C GLY A 210 -19.33 6.25 -3.50
N ALA A 211 -19.87 6.29 -2.28
CA ALA A 211 -21.28 6.27 -1.95
C ALA A 211 -22.04 5.01 -2.42
N ASP A 212 -21.34 3.87 -2.49
CA ASP A 212 -21.93 2.58 -2.88
C ASP A 212 -21.29 1.45 -2.06
N LEU A 213 -22.09 0.78 -1.23
CA LEU A 213 -21.63 -0.29 -0.37
C LEU A 213 -21.18 -1.56 -1.12
N ASP A 214 -21.54 -1.72 -2.42
CA ASP A 214 -21.02 -2.79 -3.28
C ASP A 214 -19.53 -2.59 -3.61
N ARG A 215 -18.99 -1.40 -3.41
CA ARG A 215 -17.58 -1.08 -3.65
C ARG A 215 -16.65 -1.51 -2.51
N VAL A 216 -17.20 -2.01 -1.41
CA VAL A 216 -16.46 -2.58 -0.28
C VAL A 216 -16.70 -4.08 -0.24
N GLN A 217 -15.74 -4.87 -0.73
CA GLN A 217 -15.82 -6.33 -0.81
C GLN A 217 -14.97 -6.97 0.30
N PHE A 218 -15.54 -7.88 1.05
CA PHE A 218 -14.83 -8.62 2.10
C PHE A 218 -13.85 -9.64 1.50
N ALA A 219 -12.61 -9.60 1.94
CA ALA A 219 -11.55 -10.50 1.50
C ALA A 219 -11.17 -11.55 2.56
N LYS A 220 -11.16 -11.14 3.84
CA LYS A 220 -10.92 -12.03 4.97
C LYS A 220 -11.72 -11.55 6.18
N VAL A 221 -12.57 -12.43 6.73
CA VAL A 221 -13.42 -12.15 7.88
C VAL A 221 -13.39 -13.35 8.82
N SER A 222 -12.46 -13.39 9.76
CA SER A 222 -12.24 -14.58 10.59
C SER A 222 -13.40 -14.91 11.53
N TRP A 223 -14.20 -13.91 11.93
CA TRP A 223 -15.35 -14.08 12.81
C TRP A 223 -16.66 -14.36 12.05
N MET A 224 -16.70 -14.18 10.72
CA MET A 224 -17.85 -14.43 9.84
C MET A 224 -17.36 -14.78 8.42
N PRO A 225 -16.75 -15.97 8.22
CA PRO A 225 -16.10 -16.34 6.95
C PRO A 225 -17.06 -16.39 5.74
N GLU A 226 -18.34 -16.56 5.95
CA GLU A 226 -19.38 -16.55 4.90
C GLU A 226 -19.52 -15.18 4.19
N LEU A 227 -18.97 -14.13 4.74
CA LEU A 227 -18.87 -12.82 4.08
C LEU A 227 -17.70 -12.73 3.08
N GLU A 228 -16.73 -13.63 3.12
CA GLU A 228 -15.58 -13.58 2.22
C GLU A 228 -16.04 -13.68 0.76
N GLY A 229 -15.63 -12.71 -0.08
CA GLY A 229 -16.10 -12.51 -1.45
C GLY A 229 -17.41 -11.73 -1.60
N LYS A 230 -18.15 -11.48 -0.51
CA LYS A 230 -19.37 -10.67 -0.51
C LYS A 230 -19.07 -9.20 -0.26
N THR A 231 -20.07 -8.34 -0.45
CA THR A 231 -19.94 -6.90 -0.27
C THR A 231 -20.59 -6.41 1.02
N LEU A 232 -20.25 -5.19 1.42
CA LEU A 232 -20.89 -4.53 2.55
C LEU A 232 -22.41 -4.35 2.32
N LYS A 233 -22.83 -4.13 1.06
CA LYS A 233 -24.24 -4.10 0.67
C LYS A 233 -24.91 -5.46 0.87
N TYR A 234 -24.26 -6.55 0.46
CA TYR A 234 -24.78 -7.90 0.70
C TYR A 234 -25.01 -8.15 2.20
N TRP A 235 -24.05 -7.75 3.03
CA TRP A 235 -24.18 -7.89 4.49
C TRP A 235 -25.30 -7.03 5.08
N SER A 236 -25.49 -5.80 4.56
CA SER A 236 -26.65 -4.97 4.91
C SER A 236 -27.96 -5.71 4.65
N GLY A 237 -28.13 -6.28 3.46
CA GLY A 237 -29.32 -7.06 3.10
C GLY A 237 -29.50 -8.32 3.94
N LEU A 238 -28.41 -9.03 4.29
CA LEU A 238 -28.47 -10.21 5.16
C LEU A 238 -29.01 -9.86 6.56
N LYS A 239 -28.80 -8.64 7.02
CA LYS A 239 -29.35 -8.10 8.28
C LYS A 239 -30.74 -7.46 8.14
N GLY A 240 -31.33 -7.46 6.95
CA GLY A 240 -32.61 -6.80 6.70
C GLY A 240 -32.54 -5.28 6.75
N LEU A 241 -31.33 -4.69 6.54
CA LEU A 241 -31.10 -3.26 6.54
C LEU A 241 -31.07 -2.72 5.12
N GLU A 242 -31.63 -1.51 4.92
CA GLU A 242 -31.43 -0.77 3.70
C GLU A 242 -29.93 -0.40 3.52
N PRO A 243 -29.37 -0.45 2.29
CA PRO A 243 -27.96 -0.21 2.04
C PRO A 243 -27.62 1.30 2.01
N THR A 244 -27.97 2.01 3.07
CA THR A 244 -27.60 3.42 3.27
C THR A 244 -26.18 3.55 3.79
N MET A 245 -25.59 4.74 3.66
CA MET A 245 -24.25 5.01 4.21
C MET A 245 -24.24 4.93 5.73
N GLU A 246 -25.33 5.32 6.38
CA GLU A 246 -25.53 5.25 7.84
C GLU A 246 -25.53 3.81 8.34
N ASN A 247 -26.27 2.92 7.66
CA ASN A 247 -26.27 1.49 7.96
C ASN A 247 -24.92 0.86 7.66
N GLY A 248 -24.28 1.27 6.55
CA GLY A 248 -22.91 0.87 6.23
C GLY A 248 -21.91 1.25 7.33
N ALA A 249 -22.04 2.44 7.90
CA ALA A 249 -21.18 2.88 8.99
C ALA A 249 -21.38 2.05 10.27
N GLU A 250 -22.62 1.68 10.61
CA GLU A 250 -22.89 0.76 11.73
C GLU A 250 -22.26 -0.61 11.50
N LEU A 251 -22.34 -1.15 10.27
CA LEU A 251 -21.70 -2.42 9.93
C LEU A 251 -20.17 -2.33 10.00
N VAL A 252 -19.57 -1.22 9.63
CA VAL A 252 -18.12 -1.00 9.79
C VAL A 252 -17.71 -1.00 11.25
N ILE A 253 -18.50 -0.35 12.12
CA ILE A 253 -18.29 -0.38 13.59
C ILE A 253 -18.42 -1.82 14.10
N GLU A 254 -19.48 -2.52 13.72
CA GLU A 254 -19.70 -3.93 14.10
C GLU A 254 -18.54 -4.83 13.67
N ALA A 255 -18.07 -4.70 12.42
CA ALA A 255 -16.92 -5.45 11.95
C ALA A 255 -15.67 -5.16 12.80
N GLN A 256 -15.40 -3.90 13.13
CA GLN A 256 -14.23 -3.52 13.94
C GLN A 256 -14.30 -4.11 15.35
N VAL A 257 -15.48 -4.09 15.97
CA VAL A 257 -15.71 -4.65 17.32
C VAL A 257 -15.49 -6.17 17.35
N ASN A 258 -15.86 -6.86 16.28
CA ASN A 258 -15.73 -8.32 16.16
C ASN A 258 -14.35 -8.80 15.67
N GLY A 259 -13.34 -7.92 15.57
CA GLY A 259 -11.97 -8.29 15.19
C GLY A 259 -11.55 -7.75 13.82
N GLY A 260 -12.38 -6.95 13.17
CA GLY A 260 -12.10 -6.32 11.88
C GLY A 260 -12.32 -7.26 10.69
N ALA A 261 -11.98 -6.75 9.53
CA ALA A 261 -11.99 -7.49 8.28
C ALA A 261 -10.93 -6.91 7.33
N SER A 262 -10.37 -7.74 6.45
CA SER A 262 -9.66 -7.24 5.27
C SER A 262 -10.65 -7.09 4.12
N CYS A 263 -10.51 -5.99 3.36
CA CYS A 263 -11.43 -5.68 2.28
C CYS A 263 -10.68 -5.28 1.00
N VAL A 264 -11.32 -5.53 -0.13
CA VAL A 264 -11.01 -4.94 -1.43
C VAL A 264 -11.93 -3.73 -1.62
N PHE A 265 -11.33 -2.58 -1.96
CA PHE A 265 -12.07 -1.32 -2.18
C PHE A 265 -11.96 -0.91 -3.64
N HIS A 266 -13.09 -0.83 -4.33
CA HIS A 266 -13.17 -0.31 -5.70
C HIS A 266 -13.17 1.22 -5.67
N ALA A 267 -11.98 1.80 -5.47
CA ALA A 267 -11.80 3.19 -5.11
C ALA A 267 -11.00 4.02 -6.12
N MET A 268 -10.51 3.41 -7.21
CA MET A 268 -9.65 4.06 -8.21
C MET A 268 -10.29 4.05 -9.58
N ASP A 269 -9.73 4.84 -10.49
CA ASP A 269 -10.11 4.92 -11.91
C ASP A 269 -9.04 4.29 -12.80
N GLU A 270 -9.46 3.53 -13.82
CA GLU A 270 -8.55 2.86 -14.75
C GLU A 270 -7.70 3.87 -15.56
N GLY A 271 -8.23 5.06 -15.86
CA GLY A 271 -7.49 6.11 -16.56
C GLY A 271 -6.30 6.62 -15.76
N ASP A 272 -6.47 6.81 -14.43
CA ASP A 272 -5.36 7.14 -13.54
C ASP A 272 -4.34 6.01 -13.46
N VAL A 273 -4.79 4.73 -13.42
CA VAL A 273 -3.90 3.56 -13.44
C VAL A 273 -3.03 3.57 -14.71
N GLU A 274 -3.64 3.77 -15.88
CA GLU A 274 -2.91 3.83 -17.15
C GLU A 274 -1.95 5.02 -17.23
N GLN A 275 -2.35 6.18 -16.73
CA GLN A 275 -1.52 7.38 -16.76
C GLN A 275 -0.31 7.26 -15.86
N ILE A 276 -0.46 6.75 -14.64
CA ILE A 276 0.65 6.47 -13.74
C ILE A 276 1.58 5.42 -14.35
N MET A 277 1.02 4.36 -14.96
CA MET A 277 1.80 3.30 -15.59
C MET A 277 2.69 3.79 -16.73
N LYS A 278 2.25 4.77 -17.51
CA LYS A 278 3.03 5.39 -18.60
C LYS A 278 4.21 6.23 -18.11
N HIS A 279 4.17 6.72 -16.87
CA HIS A 279 5.21 7.61 -16.36
C HIS A 279 6.57 6.92 -16.33
N PRO A 280 7.67 7.56 -16.82
CA PRO A 280 8.99 6.92 -16.96
C PRO A 280 9.55 6.37 -15.63
N GLN A 281 9.24 7.02 -14.52
CA GLN A 281 9.72 6.63 -13.18
C GLN A 281 8.75 5.70 -12.44
N SER A 282 7.69 5.23 -13.09
CA SER A 282 6.75 4.27 -12.49
C SER A 282 7.24 2.85 -12.67
N MET A 283 7.51 2.17 -11.58
CA MET A 283 7.84 0.74 -11.49
C MET A 283 6.57 -0.09 -11.34
N VAL A 284 6.64 -1.37 -11.65
CA VAL A 284 5.57 -2.33 -11.37
C VAL A 284 5.89 -3.04 -10.05
N ALA A 285 4.96 -2.96 -9.11
CA ALA A 285 4.99 -3.70 -7.85
C ALA A 285 3.68 -4.48 -7.66
N SER A 286 3.70 -5.55 -6.91
CA SER A 286 2.49 -6.36 -6.69
C SER A 286 1.67 -5.88 -5.49
N ASP A 287 2.29 -5.28 -4.50
CA ASP A 287 1.69 -5.07 -3.17
C ASP A 287 0.98 -6.36 -2.68
N GLY A 288 1.60 -7.50 -3.05
CA GLY A 288 1.06 -8.83 -2.86
C GLY A 288 1.40 -9.41 -1.49
N ARG A 289 0.69 -10.48 -1.14
CA ARG A 289 0.97 -11.31 0.03
C ARG A 289 0.97 -12.77 -0.38
N LEU A 290 1.69 -13.59 0.36
CA LEU A 290 1.56 -15.04 0.25
C LEU A 290 0.23 -15.47 0.87
N VAL A 291 -0.50 -16.31 0.14
CA VAL A 291 -1.77 -16.87 0.57
C VAL A 291 -1.86 -18.32 0.12
N ALA A 292 -2.31 -19.21 1.00
CA ALA A 292 -2.56 -20.57 0.60
C ALA A 292 -3.78 -20.64 -0.35
N PRO A 293 -3.77 -21.52 -1.36
CA PRO A 293 -4.91 -21.71 -2.25
C PRO A 293 -6.19 -22.01 -1.46
N GLY A 294 -7.30 -21.31 -1.81
CA GLY A 294 -8.59 -21.46 -1.14
C GLY A 294 -8.74 -20.71 0.18
N MET A 295 -7.72 -19.99 0.66
CA MET A 295 -7.80 -19.22 1.90
C MET A 295 -8.33 -17.82 1.64
N GLY A 296 -9.54 -17.52 2.13
CA GLY A 296 -10.18 -16.21 1.99
C GLY A 296 -10.58 -15.89 0.55
N HIS A 297 -10.79 -14.61 0.29
CA HIS A 297 -11.08 -14.07 -1.05
C HIS A 297 -10.05 -12.97 -1.37
N PRO A 298 -8.79 -13.34 -1.70
CA PRO A 298 -7.69 -12.40 -1.82
C PRO A 298 -7.85 -11.44 -3.00
N HIS A 299 -7.12 -10.31 -2.96
CA HIS A 299 -7.01 -9.45 -4.12
C HIS A 299 -6.27 -10.17 -5.27
N PRO A 300 -6.74 -10.13 -6.53
CA PRO A 300 -6.12 -10.84 -7.66
C PRO A 300 -4.66 -10.43 -7.94
N ARG A 301 -4.21 -9.28 -7.45
CA ARG A 301 -2.81 -8.82 -7.57
C ARG A 301 -1.79 -9.77 -6.91
N TRP A 302 -2.22 -10.64 -6.00
CA TRP A 302 -1.34 -11.63 -5.36
C TRP A 302 -0.95 -12.77 -6.30
N TYR A 303 -1.70 -12.95 -7.40
CA TYR A 303 -1.47 -13.96 -8.42
C TYR A 303 -1.06 -13.37 -9.77
N GLY A 304 -1.65 -12.23 -10.16
CA GLY A 304 -1.69 -11.80 -11.54
C GLY A 304 -0.94 -10.53 -11.90
N THR A 305 -0.31 -9.79 -10.98
CA THR A 305 0.24 -8.44 -11.23
C THR A 305 1.12 -8.36 -12.47
N PHE A 306 2.22 -9.10 -12.51
CA PHE A 306 3.18 -8.99 -13.61
C PHE A 306 2.63 -9.57 -14.93
N PRO A 307 1.99 -10.75 -14.95
CA PRO A 307 1.30 -11.27 -16.12
C PRO A 307 0.22 -10.35 -16.66
N ARG A 308 -0.51 -9.61 -15.79
CA ARG A 308 -1.51 -8.62 -16.19
C ARG A 308 -0.88 -7.45 -16.94
N VAL A 309 0.26 -6.95 -16.51
CA VAL A 309 0.97 -5.89 -17.25
C VAL A 309 1.32 -6.38 -18.67
N LEU A 310 1.89 -7.57 -18.80
CA LEU A 310 2.30 -8.13 -20.09
C LEU A 310 1.10 -8.48 -20.98
N GLY A 311 0.05 -9.08 -20.43
CA GLY A 311 -1.13 -9.48 -21.18
C GLY A 311 -2.04 -8.29 -21.50
N ARG A 312 -2.57 -7.65 -20.47
CA ARG A 312 -3.59 -6.61 -20.61
C ARG A 312 -3.00 -5.28 -21.10
N TYR A 313 -1.95 -4.75 -20.46
CA TYR A 313 -1.49 -3.39 -20.74
C TYR A 313 -0.47 -3.31 -21.89
N VAL A 314 0.28 -4.39 -22.17
CA VAL A 314 1.16 -4.44 -23.35
C VAL A 314 0.40 -4.98 -24.56
N ARG A 315 -0.06 -6.25 -24.52
CA ARG A 315 -0.60 -6.93 -25.70
C ARG A 315 -1.98 -6.41 -26.10
N GLU A 316 -2.91 -6.28 -25.15
CA GLU A 316 -4.31 -5.96 -25.46
C GLU A 316 -4.54 -4.45 -25.59
N LYS A 317 -4.24 -3.67 -24.54
CA LYS A 317 -4.48 -2.23 -24.48
C LYS A 317 -3.40 -1.36 -25.13
N LYS A 318 -2.19 -1.90 -25.32
CA LYS A 318 -1.03 -1.18 -25.89
C LYS A 318 -0.68 0.11 -25.15
N VAL A 319 -0.84 0.10 -23.84
CA VAL A 319 -0.49 1.21 -22.94
C VAL A 319 1.02 1.37 -22.84
N LEU A 320 1.76 0.24 -22.80
CA LEU A 320 3.22 0.16 -22.83
C LEU A 320 3.69 -0.71 -23.99
N SER A 321 4.88 -0.45 -24.49
CA SER A 321 5.62 -1.44 -25.28
C SER A 321 6.16 -2.55 -24.38
N LEU A 322 6.47 -3.72 -24.96
CA LEU A 322 7.06 -4.83 -24.21
C LEU A 322 8.41 -4.46 -23.56
N PRO A 323 9.35 -3.79 -24.25
CA PRO A 323 10.61 -3.36 -23.62
C PRO A 323 10.39 -2.40 -22.43
N GLU A 324 9.46 -1.44 -22.52
CA GLU A 324 9.13 -0.53 -21.42
C GLU A 324 8.59 -1.29 -20.22
N ALA A 325 7.65 -2.23 -20.42
CA ALA A 325 7.09 -3.04 -19.35
C ALA A 325 8.18 -3.87 -18.66
N ILE A 326 9.07 -4.52 -19.43
CA ILE A 326 10.20 -5.29 -18.87
C ILE A 326 11.12 -4.37 -18.07
N HIS A 327 11.48 -3.19 -18.59
CA HIS A 327 12.32 -2.23 -17.88
C HIS A 327 11.71 -1.83 -16.54
N LYS A 328 10.39 -1.55 -16.50
CA LYS A 328 9.64 -1.17 -15.28
C LYS A 328 9.52 -2.29 -14.25
N MET A 329 9.74 -3.55 -14.65
CA MET A 329 9.70 -4.72 -13.78
C MET A 329 11.09 -5.26 -13.39
N THR A 330 12.17 -4.73 -13.99
CA THR A 330 13.52 -5.27 -13.79
C THR A 330 14.57 -4.18 -13.51
N ALA A 331 15.09 -3.51 -14.52
CA ALA A 331 16.19 -2.56 -14.36
C ALA A 331 15.80 -1.31 -13.55
N LEU A 332 14.59 -0.81 -13.71
CA LEU A 332 14.13 0.38 -12.97
C LEU A 332 14.02 0.13 -11.46
N PRO A 333 13.34 -0.94 -10.97
CA PRO A 333 13.34 -1.27 -9.55
C PRO A 333 14.70 -1.68 -9.00
N ALA A 334 15.55 -2.39 -9.79
CA ALA A 334 16.90 -2.68 -9.36
C ALA A 334 17.71 -1.40 -9.12
N ALA A 335 17.62 -0.42 -10.02
CA ALA A 335 18.26 0.89 -9.85
C ALA A 335 17.68 1.67 -8.66
N ALA A 336 16.36 1.59 -8.40
CA ALA A 336 15.73 2.23 -7.25
C ALA A 336 16.24 1.67 -5.92
N MET A 337 16.55 0.37 -5.88
CA MET A 337 17.07 -0.32 -4.70
C MET A 337 18.61 -0.31 -4.62
N GLY A 338 19.31 0.38 -5.52
CA GLY A 338 20.78 0.40 -5.54
C GLY A 338 21.41 -0.93 -5.96
N LEU A 339 20.67 -1.87 -6.56
CA LEU A 339 21.18 -3.17 -7.00
C LEU A 339 21.93 -3.01 -8.33
N THR A 340 23.23 -3.29 -8.31
CA THR A 340 24.11 -3.09 -9.49
C THR A 340 24.40 -4.37 -10.27
N ASP A 341 24.03 -5.54 -9.71
CA ASP A 341 24.37 -6.85 -10.24
C ASP A 341 23.20 -7.63 -10.86
N ARG A 342 22.02 -7.01 -11.00
CA ARG A 342 20.80 -7.63 -11.53
C ARG A 342 19.89 -6.64 -12.27
N GLY A 343 18.77 -7.11 -12.82
CA GLY A 343 17.80 -6.30 -13.57
C GLY A 343 18.13 -6.13 -15.06
N LEU A 344 19.30 -6.59 -15.50
CA LEU A 344 19.75 -6.52 -16.89
C LEU A 344 20.42 -7.84 -17.31
N ILE A 345 20.28 -8.23 -18.57
CA ILE A 345 21.00 -9.37 -19.15
C ILE A 345 22.34 -8.86 -19.67
N ARG A 346 23.39 -9.00 -18.86
CA ARG A 346 24.77 -8.60 -19.19
C ARG A 346 25.76 -9.57 -18.57
N LYS A 347 26.96 -9.70 -19.19
CA LYS A 347 28.06 -10.49 -18.62
C LYS A 347 28.42 -9.97 -17.22
N GLY A 348 28.48 -10.88 -16.24
CA GLY A 348 28.80 -10.58 -14.85
C GLY A 348 27.58 -10.29 -13.95
N MET A 349 26.38 -10.18 -14.52
CA MET A 349 25.15 -10.04 -13.74
C MET A 349 24.67 -11.38 -13.18
N LYS A 350 23.88 -11.34 -12.12
CA LYS A 350 23.15 -12.52 -11.60
C LYS A 350 22.16 -13.03 -12.65
N ALA A 351 22.07 -14.33 -12.76
CA ALA A 351 21.22 -15.00 -13.76
C ALA A 351 19.79 -15.25 -13.27
N ASP A 352 19.14 -14.22 -12.71
CA ASP A 352 17.71 -14.25 -12.36
C ASP A 352 16.91 -14.08 -13.66
N VAL A 353 16.66 -15.18 -14.38
CA VAL A 353 16.08 -15.18 -15.72
C VAL A 353 14.66 -15.73 -15.69
N VAL A 354 13.72 -14.99 -16.29
CA VAL A 354 12.33 -15.42 -16.49
C VAL A 354 12.08 -15.67 -17.97
N LEU A 355 11.52 -16.84 -18.30
CA LEU A 355 11.07 -17.20 -19.64
C LEU A 355 9.55 -17.14 -19.68
N PHE A 356 8.98 -16.45 -20.67
CA PHE A 356 7.53 -16.39 -20.87
C PHE A 356 7.18 -16.29 -22.35
N ASP A 357 5.94 -16.66 -22.69
CA ASP A 357 5.39 -16.51 -24.03
C ASP A 357 4.61 -15.17 -24.12
N PRO A 358 5.11 -14.16 -24.84
CA PRO A 358 4.44 -12.86 -24.96
C PRO A 358 3.08 -12.95 -25.68
N GLY A 359 2.85 -13.99 -26.48
CA GLY A 359 1.60 -14.21 -27.19
C GLY A 359 0.47 -14.72 -26.29
N THR A 360 0.81 -15.44 -25.22
CA THR A 360 -0.19 -16.11 -24.37
C THR A 360 -0.18 -15.69 -22.91
N VAL A 361 0.87 -15.00 -22.42
CA VAL A 361 0.94 -14.55 -21.03
C VAL A 361 -0.25 -13.71 -20.64
N ALA A 362 -0.94 -14.10 -19.56
CA ALA A 362 -2.09 -13.36 -19.04
C ALA A 362 -2.36 -13.74 -17.57
N ASP A 363 -2.89 -12.78 -16.81
CA ASP A 363 -3.53 -13.06 -15.53
C ASP A 363 -4.85 -13.84 -15.73
N LYS A 364 -5.20 -14.63 -14.74
CA LYS A 364 -6.45 -15.39 -14.66
C LYS A 364 -7.28 -14.99 -13.45
N ALA A 365 -6.61 -14.54 -12.38
CA ALA A 365 -7.25 -14.12 -11.16
C ALA A 365 -8.11 -12.88 -11.41
N THR A 366 -9.37 -12.93 -10.97
CA THR A 366 -10.32 -11.81 -11.00
C THR A 366 -10.80 -11.49 -9.58
N PHE A 367 -11.55 -10.41 -9.44
CA PHE A 367 -12.16 -10.06 -8.13
C PHE A 367 -13.30 -11.00 -7.74
N GLU A 368 -13.84 -11.75 -8.68
CA GLU A 368 -14.87 -12.79 -8.46
C GLU A 368 -14.26 -14.16 -8.20
N THR A 369 -13.13 -14.46 -8.87
CA THR A 369 -12.44 -15.75 -8.78
C THR A 369 -10.93 -15.53 -8.63
N PRO A 370 -10.46 -15.12 -7.43
CA PRO A 370 -9.09 -14.66 -7.25
C PRO A 370 -8.03 -15.76 -7.17
N HIS A 371 -8.40 -16.99 -6.79
CA HIS A 371 -7.47 -18.12 -6.64
C HIS A 371 -7.15 -18.79 -7.98
N GLN A 372 -6.52 -18.05 -8.90
CA GLN A 372 -6.13 -18.57 -10.21
C GLN A 372 -4.69 -18.14 -10.55
N TYR A 373 -3.87 -19.14 -10.88
CA TYR A 373 -2.53 -18.89 -11.40
C TYR A 373 -2.58 -18.32 -12.83
N PRO A 374 -1.59 -17.51 -13.23
CA PRO A 374 -1.50 -16.98 -14.58
C PRO A 374 -1.23 -18.08 -15.62
N LYS A 375 -1.27 -17.74 -16.90
CA LYS A 375 -0.84 -18.60 -18.03
C LYS A 375 0.30 -17.95 -18.82
N GLY A 376 1.01 -18.75 -19.62
CA GLY A 376 2.07 -18.27 -20.53
C GLY A 376 3.38 -17.89 -19.84
N ILE A 377 3.50 -18.20 -18.54
CA ILE A 377 4.69 -18.02 -17.72
C ILE A 377 4.74 -19.17 -16.71
N PRO A 378 5.88 -19.84 -16.47
CA PRO A 378 6.03 -20.82 -15.41
C PRO A 378 6.05 -20.13 -14.02
N TYR A 379 5.76 -20.87 -12.97
CA TYR A 379 5.79 -20.46 -11.55
C TYR A 379 6.26 -21.60 -10.67
#